data_ead0de0782a2899669ddd72544178b38
#
_entry.id   ead0de0782a2899669ddd72544178b38
#
_cell.length_a   1.000
_cell.length_b   1.000
_cell.length_c   1.000
_cell.angle_alpha   90.00
_cell.angle_beta   90.00
_cell.angle_gamma   90.00
#
_symmetry.space_group_name_H-M   'P 1'
#
loop_
_entity.id
_entity.type
_entity.pdbx_description
1 polymer ?
#
loop_
_entity_poly.entity_id
_entity_poly.type
_entity_poly.pdbx_seq_one_letter_code
_entity_poly.pdbx_strand_id
1 'polypeptide(L)'
;MATSAAALPALPARTPAQLLAALASHTGTPPAMSGTVVESSALGIPQLPGQQDPSSPLSMLSGSHTIRLWYADPAHVRLALPVPLGETDMIRNGSTAWVWRSSSNSVQRITIPPRSAMPGTVAPGEKMPLTPQQAAQRLLAAVGPSTSVTSGRTTTVAGQDAYQLVVAPKDSRSLVGRVVFELDAQHPGVVLGVQLFARGAASPAFQTGFTSITFAAPPASTFAFTPPNGASVHTVTPGRHAVTPGRHAGSTGEPPASRPHATGVKVIGKDWLSVAVLPASALDALTHGGNAAGALGQAAQSAAAGPGSGDGGGVDTAGILAALLKSATPVHGAWGTGRLVRTSLVSMLITSSGHVLIGAVDPSVLYSAAAQVR
;
A
#
# COMPACT_ATOMS: atom_id res chain seq x y z
N MET A 1 -21.90 11.14 34.44
CA MET A 1 -20.70 10.36 34.73
C MET A 1 -19.52 11.09 34.08
N ALA A 2 -18.57 11.58 34.89
CA ALA A 2 -17.38 12.26 34.36
C ALA A 2 -16.47 11.20 33.75
N THR A 3 -16.26 11.24 32.44
CA THR A 3 -15.21 10.48 31.76
C THR A 3 -13.87 11.02 32.26
N SER A 4 -13.20 10.27 33.12
CA SER A 4 -11.79 10.52 33.48
C SER A 4 -10.99 10.54 32.18
N ALA A 5 -10.48 11.72 31.79
CA ALA A 5 -9.48 11.79 30.73
C ALA A 5 -8.27 10.97 31.19
N ALA A 6 -7.97 9.88 30.48
CA ALA A 6 -6.80 9.09 30.78
C ALA A 6 -5.57 9.99 30.69
N ALA A 7 -4.74 10.01 31.74
CA ALA A 7 -3.49 10.79 31.74
C ALA A 7 -2.60 10.28 30.60
N LEU A 8 -2.02 11.22 29.84
CA LEU A 8 -1.05 10.87 28.81
C LEU A 8 0.18 10.21 29.44
N PRO A 9 0.81 9.21 28.80
CA PRO A 9 1.97 8.55 29.33
C PRO A 9 3.14 9.53 29.49
N ALA A 10 3.79 9.50 30.67
CA ALA A 10 4.95 10.32 30.98
C ALA A 10 6.22 9.66 30.40
N LEU A 11 6.44 9.83 29.10
CA LEU A 11 7.60 9.31 28.39
C LEU A 11 8.71 10.36 28.30
N PRO A 12 10.00 9.95 28.33
CA PRO A 12 11.11 10.86 28.04
C PRO A 12 10.96 11.52 26.69
N ALA A 13 11.28 12.82 26.58
CA ALA A 13 11.18 13.54 25.32
C ALA A 13 12.13 12.95 24.26
N ARG A 14 11.61 12.69 23.05
CA ARG A 14 12.40 12.28 21.88
C ARG A 14 12.27 13.29 20.75
N THR A 15 13.40 13.59 20.11
CA THR A 15 13.41 14.46 18.94
C THR A 15 12.82 13.75 17.71
N PRO A 16 12.29 14.49 16.72
CA PRO A 16 11.84 13.91 15.46
C PRO A 16 12.92 13.06 14.77
N ALA A 17 14.18 13.48 14.86
CA ALA A 17 15.32 12.74 14.32
C ALA A 17 15.51 11.37 15.00
N GLN A 18 15.36 11.31 16.31
CA GLN A 18 15.45 10.05 17.07
C GLN A 18 14.30 9.11 16.74
N LEU A 19 13.09 9.64 16.57
CA LEU A 19 11.92 8.84 16.19
C LEU A 19 12.05 8.33 14.75
N LEU A 20 12.52 9.14 13.80
CA LEU A 20 12.84 8.69 12.44
C LEU A 20 13.93 7.62 12.44
N ALA A 21 14.97 7.79 13.25
CA ALA A 21 16.03 6.79 13.38
C ALA A 21 15.48 5.48 13.93
N ALA A 22 14.62 5.53 14.94
CA ALA A 22 13.96 4.33 15.48
C ALA A 22 13.12 3.62 14.41
N LEU A 23 12.39 4.35 13.58
CA LEU A 23 11.60 3.80 12.48
C LEU A 23 12.49 3.18 11.39
N ALA A 24 13.63 3.79 11.07
CA ALA A 24 14.53 3.32 10.02
C ALA A 24 15.53 2.27 10.50
N SER A 25 15.92 2.27 11.78
CA SER A 25 16.77 1.22 12.34
C SER A 25 16.08 -0.13 12.37
N HIS A 26 14.77 -0.16 12.07
CA HIS A 26 13.98 -1.38 11.93
C HIS A 26 14.25 -2.14 10.62
N THR A 27 15.48 -2.11 10.12
CA THR A 27 15.99 -3.09 9.16
C THR A 27 16.16 -4.48 9.80
N GLY A 28 16.02 -4.57 11.11
CA GLY A 28 15.95 -5.82 11.89
C GLY A 28 14.56 -6.46 11.83
N THR A 29 14.50 -7.71 12.22
CA THR A 29 13.25 -8.47 12.39
C THR A 29 12.44 -7.85 13.53
N PRO A 30 11.16 -7.46 13.35
CA PRO A 30 10.30 -7.06 14.46
C PRO A 30 10.24 -8.12 15.56
N PRO A 31 9.98 -7.76 16.81
CA PRO A 31 9.75 -8.75 17.85
C PRO A 31 8.56 -9.63 17.47
N ALA A 32 8.62 -10.88 17.88
CA ALA A 32 7.49 -11.78 17.72
C ALA A 32 6.27 -11.22 18.47
N MET A 33 5.11 -11.22 17.78
CA MET A 33 3.91 -10.58 18.29
C MET A 33 2.65 -11.24 17.76
N SER A 34 1.55 -11.01 18.45
CA SER A 34 0.21 -11.27 17.95
C SER A 34 -0.72 -10.14 18.35
N GLY A 35 -1.76 -9.89 17.56
CA GLY A 35 -2.69 -8.82 17.86
C GLY A 35 -3.82 -8.69 16.87
N THR A 36 -4.69 -7.74 17.17
CA THR A 36 -5.80 -7.33 16.31
C THR A 36 -5.54 -5.92 15.82
N VAL A 37 -5.58 -5.73 14.52
CA VAL A 37 -5.46 -4.44 13.84
C VAL A 37 -6.82 -4.07 13.30
N VAL A 38 -7.21 -2.83 13.46
CA VAL A 38 -8.38 -2.24 12.80
C VAL A 38 -7.90 -1.21 11.81
N GLU A 39 -8.38 -1.36 10.58
CA GLU A 39 -8.25 -0.37 9.53
C GLU A 39 -9.57 0.35 9.35
N SER A 40 -9.55 1.66 9.14
CA SER A 40 -10.72 2.40 8.70
C SER A 40 -10.37 3.40 7.60
N SER A 41 -11.25 3.50 6.61
CA SER A 41 -11.06 4.30 5.42
C SER A 41 -12.30 5.16 5.15
N ALA A 42 -12.09 6.48 5.03
CA ALA A 42 -13.10 7.49 4.74
C ALA A 42 -12.60 8.42 3.61
N LEU A 43 -12.23 7.83 2.48
CA LEU A 43 -11.61 8.54 1.36
C LEU A 43 -12.57 9.42 0.57
N GLY A 44 -13.89 9.35 0.83
CA GLY A 44 -14.88 10.08 0.03
C GLY A 44 -14.97 9.57 -1.41
N ILE A 45 -14.66 8.30 -1.63
CA ILE A 45 -14.79 7.64 -2.94
C ILE A 45 -16.28 7.36 -3.18
N PRO A 46 -16.81 7.60 -4.39
CA PRO A 46 -18.15 7.16 -4.75
C PRO A 46 -18.26 5.64 -4.63
N GLN A 47 -19.46 5.13 -4.39
CA GLN A 47 -19.66 3.69 -4.31
C GLN A 47 -19.26 3.02 -5.64
N LEU A 48 -18.31 2.10 -5.54
CA LEU A 48 -17.79 1.36 -6.69
C LEU A 48 -18.46 -0.02 -6.79
N PRO A 49 -18.67 -0.55 -8.00
CA PRO A 49 -19.09 -1.95 -8.18
C PRO A 49 -18.12 -2.90 -7.49
N GLY A 50 -18.64 -3.89 -6.78
CA GLY A 50 -17.85 -4.84 -6.01
C GLY A 50 -17.28 -4.31 -4.67
N GLN A 51 -17.48 -3.04 -4.33
CA GLN A 51 -17.01 -2.48 -3.04
C GLN A 51 -17.75 -3.07 -1.84
N GLN A 52 -18.99 -3.52 -2.02
CA GLN A 52 -19.78 -4.17 -0.97
C GLN A 52 -19.47 -5.66 -0.82
N ASP A 53 -18.70 -6.24 -1.72
CA ASP A 53 -18.20 -7.61 -1.58
C ASP A 53 -17.03 -7.62 -0.60
N PRO A 54 -17.19 -8.22 0.60
CA PRO A 54 -16.15 -8.24 1.61
C PRO A 54 -14.86 -8.95 1.19
N SER A 55 -14.94 -9.81 0.15
CA SER A 55 -13.79 -10.50 -0.40
C SER A 55 -13.03 -9.68 -1.46
N SER A 56 -13.63 -8.57 -1.92
CA SER A 56 -13.03 -7.67 -2.89
C SER A 56 -11.99 -6.76 -2.24
N PRO A 57 -10.80 -6.58 -2.82
CA PRO A 57 -9.85 -5.55 -2.37
C PRO A 57 -10.44 -4.13 -2.34
N LEU A 58 -11.48 -3.87 -3.14
CA LEU A 58 -12.17 -2.58 -3.16
C LEU A 58 -12.96 -2.30 -1.88
N SER A 59 -13.36 -3.34 -1.14
CA SER A 59 -14.05 -3.15 0.13
C SER A 59 -13.16 -2.41 1.13
N MET A 60 -11.84 -2.60 1.09
CA MET A 60 -10.88 -1.93 1.98
C MET A 60 -10.73 -0.42 1.71
N LEU A 61 -11.28 0.08 0.60
CA LEU A 61 -11.26 1.52 0.30
C LEU A 61 -12.31 2.32 1.09
N SER A 62 -13.18 1.64 1.83
CA SER A 62 -14.21 2.29 2.67
C SER A 62 -14.62 1.41 3.86
N GLY A 63 -15.10 2.05 4.91
CA GLY A 63 -15.57 1.36 6.10
C GLY A 63 -14.45 0.98 7.07
N SER A 64 -14.69 -0.08 7.85
CA SER A 64 -13.74 -0.55 8.86
C SER A 64 -13.55 -2.06 8.73
N HIS A 65 -12.30 -2.49 8.77
CA HIS A 65 -11.88 -3.88 8.61
C HIS A 65 -11.02 -4.31 9.79
N THR A 66 -11.25 -5.52 10.27
CA THR A 66 -10.48 -6.11 11.35
C THR A 66 -9.54 -7.15 10.78
N ILE A 67 -8.27 -7.10 11.17
CA ILE A 67 -7.22 -8.03 10.75
C ILE A 67 -6.61 -8.63 12.01
N ARG A 68 -6.51 -9.95 12.09
CA ARG A 68 -5.75 -10.63 13.14
C ARG A 68 -4.36 -10.95 12.59
N LEU A 69 -3.33 -10.60 13.36
CA LEU A 69 -1.93 -10.80 13.01
C LEU A 69 -1.27 -11.74 13.99
N TRP A 70 -0.51 -12.70 13.48
CA TRP A 70 0.49 -13.49 14.22
C TRP A 70 1.79 -13.42 13.45
N TYR A 71 2.83 -13.02 14.13
CA TYR A 71 4.16 -12.83 13.55
C TYR A 71 5.22 -13.42 14.50
N ALA A 72 5.96 -14.42 14.04
CA ALA A 72 7.12 -14.93 14.75
C ALA A 72 8.43 -14.37 14.16
N ASP A 73 8.53 -14.37 12.84
CA ASP A 73 9.66 -13.86 12.04
C ASP A 73 9.21 -13.66 10.58
N PRO A 74 10.07 -13.14 9.67
CA PRO A 74 9.70 -12.93 8.26
C PRO A 74 9.26 -14.18 7.50
N ALA A 75 9.58 -15.39 7.98
CA ALA A 75 9.18 -16.64 7.36
C ALA A 75 7.93 -17.27 8.01
N HIS A 76 7.50 -16.76 9.15
CA HIS A 76 6.36 -17.26 9.90
C HIS A 76 5.40 -16.13 10.25
N VAL A 77 4.42 -15.94 9.37
CA VAL A 77 3.40 -14.87 9.45
C VAL A 77 2.03 -15.46 9.15
N ARG A 78 1.03 -15.07 9.93
CA ARG A 78 -0.38 -15.32 9.61
C ARG A 78 -1.16 -14.03 9.74
N LEU A 79 -1.99 -13.75 8.72
CA LEU A 79 -2.97 -12.69 8.70
C LEU A 79 -4.33 -13.32 8.44
N ALA A 80 -5.29 -13.08 9.34
CA ALA A 80 -6.67 -13.51 9.15
C ALA A 80 -7.55 -12.28 9.02
N LEU A 81 -8.28 -12.19 7.92
CA LEU A 81 -9.25 -11.16 7.62
C LEU A 81 -10.67 -11.76 7.73
N PRO A 82 -11.33 -11.63 8.88
CA PRO A 82 -12.73 -12.02 9.02
C PRO A 82 -13.61 -11.15 8.12
N VAL A 83 -14.53 -11.77 7.40
CA VAL A 83 -15.55 -11.11 6.60
C VAL A 83 -16.93 -11.65 7.00
N PRO A 84 -18.03 -10.94 6.73
CA PRO A 84 -19.35 -11.50 6.94
C PRO A 84 -19.47 -12.84 6.21
N LEU A 85 -19.81 -13.92 6.94
CA LEU A 85 -19.97 -15.29 6.44
C LEU A 85 -18.67 -15.96 5.95
N GLY A 86 -17.51 -15.49 6.36
CA GLY A 86 -16.27 -16.13 5.98
C GLY A 86 -15.00 -15.52 6.54
N GLU A 87 -13.88 -15.97 6.01
CA GLU A 87 -12.54 -15.52 6.38
C GLU A 87 -11.60 -15.65 5.19
N THR A 88 -10.68 -14.72 5.06
CA THR A 88 -9.51 -14.86 4.19
C THR A 88 -8.26 -14.95 5.04
N ASP A 89 -7.57 -16.08 4.97
CA ASP A 89 -6.31 -16.33 5.68
C ASP A 89 -5.14 -16.25 4.71
N MET A 90 -4.11 -15.50 5.09
CA MET A 90 -2.80 -15.50 4.47
C MET A 90 -1.79 -16.06 5.46
N ILE A 91 -1.21 -17.23 5.16
CA ILE A 91 -0.30 -17.92 6.06
C ILE A 91 1.03 -18.12 5.32
N ARG A 92 2.12 -17.69 5.92
CA ARG A 92 3.48 -18.02 5.49
C ARG A 92 4.12 -18.94 6.51
N ASN A 93 4.66 -20.06 6.00
CA ASN A 93 5.47 -20.99 6.77
C ASN A 93 6.71 -21.36 5.97
N GLY A 94 7.84 -20.77 6.33
CA GLY A 94 9.11 -20.92 5.60
C GLY A 94 9.04 -20.40 4.15
N SER A 95 9.29 -21.28 3.20
CA SER A 95 9.26 -21.02 1.76
C SER A 95 7.88 -21.20 1.11
N THR A 96 6.86 -21.54 1.87
CA THR A 96 5.49 -21.68 1.34
C THR A 96 4.58 -20.64 1.95
N ALA A 97 3.79 -19.98 1.10
CA ALA A 97 2.68 -19.16 1.53
C ALA A 97 1.36 -19.73 1.00
N TRP A 98 0.31 -19.54 1.75
CA TRP A 98 -1.03 -19.96 1.46
C TRP A 98 -1.97 -18.76 1.54
N VAL A 99 -2.91 -18.68 0.62
CA VAL A 99 -4.06 -17.77 0.71
C VAL A 99 -5.31 -18.62 0.63
N TRP A 100 -6.04 -18.72 1.72
CA TRP A 100 -7.29 -19.44 1.81
C TRP A 100 -8.47 -18.47 1.89
N ARG A 101 -9.48 -18.71 1.07
CA ARG A 101 -10.76 -18.00 1.10
C ARG A 101 -11.86 -19.01 1.44
N SER A 102 -12.46 -18.86 2.61
CA SER A 102 -13.48 -19.79 3.10
C SER A 102 -14.78 -19.69 2.29
N SER A 103 -15.15 -18.50 1.81
CA SER A 103 -16.37 -18.25 1.04
C SER A 103 -16.46 -19.06 -0.27
N SER A 104 -15.31 -19.27 -0.93
CA SER A 104 -15.19 -20.05 -2.17
C SER A 104 -14.51 -21.40 -1.95
N ASN A 105 -14.13 -21.73 -0.71
CA ASN A 105 -13.32 -22.88 -0.34
C ASN A 105 -12.11 -23.06 -1.29
N SER A 106 -11.44 -21.96 -1.60
CA SER A 106 -10.30 -21.94 -2.53
C SER A 106 -9.00 -21.64 -1.80
N VAL A 107 -7.95 -22.34 -2.19
CA VAL A 107 -6.60 -22.20 -1.63
C VAL A 107 -5.62 -21.91 -2.75
N GLN A 108 -4.84 -20.85 -2.59
CA GLN A 108 -3.67 -20.60 -3.43
C GLN A 108 -2.41 -20.97 -2.65
N ARG A 109 -1.59 -21.85 -3.21
CA ARG A 109 -0.28 -22.22 -2.69
C ARG A 109 0.78 -21.48 -3.48
N ILE A 110 1.60 -20.69 -2.79
CA ILE A 110 2.66 -19.86 -3.41
C ILE A 110 4.01 -20.36 -2.89
N THR A 111 4.91 -20.74 -3.79
CA THR A 111 6.29 -21.07 -3.40
C THR A 111 7.13 -19.80 -3.44
N ILE A 112 7.74 -19.43 -2.32
CA ILE A 112 8.61 -18.26 -2.19
C ILE A 112 10.04 -18.72 -2.44
N PRO A 113 10.70 -18.27 -3.53
CA PRO A 113 12.09 -18.66 -3.80
C PRO A 113 13.03 -18.08 -2.74
N PRO A 114 14.15 -18.77 -2.45
CA PRO A 114 15.19 -18.20 -1.59
C PRO A 114 15.71 -16.88 -2.19
N ARG A 115 16.03 -15.91 -1.32
CA ARG A 115 16.53 -14.57 -1.75
C ARG A 115 17.77 -14.63 -2.66
N SER A 116 18.58 -15.67 -2.54
CA SER A 116 19.78 -15.91 -3.38
C SER A 116 19.49 -16.21 -4.85
N ALA A 117 18.22 -16.42 -5.23
CA ALA A 117 17.85 -16.75 -6.62
C ALA A 117 17.35 -15.53 -7.42
N MET A 118 17.38 -14.32 -6.86
CA MET A 118 17.01 -13.11 -7.60
C MET A 118 18.28 -12.47 -8.21
N PRO A 119 18.43 -12.46 -9.55
CA PRO A 119 19.49 -11.70 -10.20
C PRO A 119 19.28 -10.20 -9.92
N GLY A 120 20.24 -9.55 -9.31
CA GLY A 120 20.21 -8.10 -9.10
C GLY A 120 20.18 -7.61 -7.63
N THR A 121 20.19 -8.49 -6.64
CA THR A 121 20.51 -8.06 -5.28
C THR A 121 22.01 -7.85 -5.17
N VAL A 122 22.45 -6.58 -5.25
CA VAL A 122 23.78 -6.17 -4.81
C VAL A 122 23.99 -6.72 -3.41
N ALA A 123 25.03 -7.54 -3.22
CA ALA A 123 25.48 -7.94 -1.89
C ALA A 123 25.60 -6.66 -1.04
N PRO A 124 25.12 -6.65 0.20
CA PRO A 124 25.34 -5.50 1.05
C PRO A 124 26.85 -5.33 1.21
N GLY A 125 27.44 -4.35 0.51
CA GLY A 125 28.77 -3.90 0.87
C GLY A 125 28.74 -3.58 2.36
N GLU A 126 29.80 -3.96 3.08
CA GLU A 126 29.97 -3.70 4.50
C GLU A 126 29.63 -2.25 4.81
N LYS A 127 28.37 -2.01 5.23
CA LYS A 127 27.97 -0.71 5.73
C LYS A 127 28.46 -0.68 7.17
N MET A 128 29.51 0.12 7.41
CA MET A 128 29.92 0.47 8.76
C MET A 128 28.66 0.81 9.58
N PRO A 129 28.50 0.25 10.78
CA PRO A 129 27.34 0.52 11.62
C PRO A 129 27.28 2.02 11.88
N LEU A 130 26.21 2.66 11.43
CA LEU A 130 25.93 4.06 11.69
C LEU A 130 25.52 4.21 13.15
N THR A 131 26.06 5.22 13.84
CA THR A 131 25.49 5.58 15.14
C THR A 131 24.01 5.99 14.96
N PRO A 132 23.15 5.79 15.96
CA PRO A 132 21.74 6.22 15.88
C PRO A 132 21.58 7.66 15.43
N GLN A 133 22.51 8.54 15.85
CA GLN A 133 22.52 9.94 15.48
C GLN A 133 22.86 10.17 13.99
N GLN A 134 23.84 9.42 13.46
CA GLN A 134 24.18 9.47 12.02
C GLN A 134 23.06 8.89 11.16
N ALA A 135 22.39 7.83 11.60
CA ALA A 135 21.23 7.29 10.95
C ALA A 135 20.08 8.31 10.92
N ALA A 136 19.82 8.99 12.05
CA ALA A 136 18.82 10.05 12.14
C ALA A 136 19.10 11.22 11.19
N GLN A 137 20.33 11.69 11.14
CA GLN A 137 20.73 12.80 10.25
C GLN A 137 20.55 12.43 8.77
N ARG A 138 20.92 11.19 8.37
CA ARG A 138 20.71 10.72 7.00
C ARG A 138 19.24 10.61 6.63
N LEU A 139 18.41 10.14 7.55
CA LEU A 139 16.96 10.07 7.35
C LEU A 139 16.32 11.44 7.25
N LEU A 140 16.71 12.38 8.09
CA LEU A 140 16.25 13.78 7.98
C LEU A 140 16.66 14.41 6.64
N ALA A 141 17.86 14.10 6.15
CA ALA A 141 18.31 14.55 4.82
C ALA A 141 17.49 13.90 3.70
N ALA A 142 17.08 12.64 3.85
CA ALA A 142 16.25 11.93 2.88
C ALA A 142 14.79 12.39 2.86
N VAL A 143 14.29 12.97 3.96
CA VAL A 143 12.91 13.50 4.05
C VAL A 143 12.71 14.72 3.13
N GLY A 144 13.78 15.33 2.63
CA GLY A 144 13.73 16.43 1.68
C GLY A 144 13.16 17.75 2.23
N PRO A 145 13.42 18.86 1.55
CA PRO A 145 12.99 20.18 1.98
C PRO A 145 11.49 20.42 1.87
N SER A 146 10.77 19.58 1.09
CA SER A 146 9.33 19.65 0.87
C SER A 146 8.49 19.11 2.03
N THR A 147 9.13 18.45 3.01
CA THR A 147 8.48 17.76 4.11
C THR A 147 8.85 18.40 5.45
N SER A 148 7.88 18.51 6.33
CA SER A 148 8.05 18.87 7.74
C SER A 148 7.93 17.61 8.59
N VAL A 149 8.81 17.45 9.57
CA VAL A 149 8.78 16.33 10.53
C VAL A 149 8.83 16.89 11.94
N THR A 150 7.85 16.51 12.74
CA THR A 150 7.73 16.97 14.14
C THR A 150 7.37 15.78 15.04
N SER A 151 7.67 15.89 16.33
CA SER A 151 7.13 14.99 17.34
C SER A 151 5.75 15.49 17.77
N GLY A 152 4.77 14.59 17.82
CA GLY A 152 3.46 14.83 18.40
C GLY A 152 3.43 14.60 19.91
N ARG A 153 2.23 14.48 20.46
CA ARG A 153 2.01 14.09 21.86
C ARG A 153 2.32 12.62 22.07
N THR A 154 2.68 12.24 23.29
CA THR A 154 2.64 10.84 23.70
C THR A 154 1.20 10.35 23.73
N THR A 155 1.00 9.06 23.46
CA THR A 155 -0.32 8.43 23.43
C THR A 155 -0.22 6.99 23.89
N THR A 156 -1.36 6.33 24.05
CA THR A 156 -1.43 4.89 24.33
C THR A 156 -2.20 4.21 23.20
N VAL A 157 -1.64 3.15 22.62
CA VAL A 157 -2.26 2.36 21.55
C VAL A 157 -2.25 0.90 21.98
N ALA A 158 -3.41 0.27 22.00
CA ALA A 158 -3.57 -1.13 22.42
C ALA A 158 -2.90 -1.45 23.79
N GLY A 159 -2.92 -0.49 24.72
CA GLY A 159 -2.29 -0.61 26.03
C GLY A 159 -0.77 -0.37 26.05
N GLN A 160 -0.15 -0.08 24.92
CA GLN A 160 1.28 0.26 24.81
C GLN A 160 1.47 1.77 24.76
N ASP A 161 2.43 2.28 25.52
CA ASP A 161 2.82 3.68 25.44
C ASP A 161 3.54 3.97 24.11
N ALA A 162 3.18 5.07 23.46
CA ALA A 162 3.66 5.40 22.13
C ALA A 162 4.07 6.86 21.96
N TYR A 163 5.10 7.07 21.13
CA TYR A 163 5.47 8.38 20.61
C TYR A 163 4.77 8.63 19.28
N GLN A 164 4.35 9.86 19.05
CA GLN A 164 3.84 10.26 17.74
C GLN A 164 4.93 10.97 16.93
N LEU A 165 5.16 10.49 15.71
CA LEU A 165 5.95 11.15 14.68
C LEU A 165 4.99 11.68 13.63
N VAL A 166 5.02 12.99 13.40
CA VAL A 166 4.13 13.68 12.45
C VAL A 166 4.94 14.12 11.23
N VAL A 167 4.54 13.66 10.07
CA VAL A 167 5.14 13.98 8.77
C VAL A 167 4.11 14.73 7.94
N ALA A 168 4.44 15.91 7.42
CA ALA A 168 3.50 16.73 6.68
C ALA A 168 4.15 17.42 5.47
N PRO A 169 3.43 17.52 4.33
CA PRO A 169 3.84 18.35 3.21
C PRO A 169 3.88 19.84 3.61
N LYS A 170 4.94 20.55 3.25
CA LYS A 170 5.01 22.01 3.40
C LYS A 170 4.17 22.74 2.35
N ASP A 171 4.06 22.16 1.16
CA ASP A 171 3.29 22.76 0.07
C ASP A 171 1.79 22.55 0.28
N SER A 172 1.04 23.65 0.23
CA SER A 172 -0.42 23.64 0.45
C SER A 172 -1.20 22.97 -0.68
N ARG A 173 -0.62 22.76 -1.85
CA ARG A 173 -1.24 22.10 -3.00
C ARG A 173 -1.28 20.57 -2.86
N SER A 174 -0.61 19.98 -1.87
CA SER A 174 -0.83 18.57 -1.52
C SER A 174 -2.18 18.40 -0.81
N LEU A 175 -2.98 17.40 -1.20
CA LEU A 175 -4.19 17.02 -0.49
C LEU A 175 -3.90 16.31 0.82
N VAL A 176 -2.70 15.74 0.97
CA VAL A 176 -2.24 15.22 2.25
C VAL A 176 -1.99 16.38 3.20
N GLY A 177 -2.62 16.36 4.36
CA GLY A 177 -2.38 17.32 5.42
C GLY A 177 -1.23 16.89 6.33
N ARG A 178 -1.30 15.66 6.83
CA ARG A 178 -0.26 15.04 7.66
C ARG A 178 -0.43 13.53 7.72
N VAL A 179 0.66 12.84 8.00
CA VAL A 179 0.70 11.42 8.40
C VAL A 179 1.21 11.36 9.83
N VAL A 180 0.54 10.65 10.69
CA VAL A 180 0.94 10.41 12.08
C VAL A 180 1.29 8.95 12.23
N PHE A 181 2.52 8.67 12.67
CA PHE A 181 2.97 7.33 13.05
C PHE A 181 2.98 7.23 14.56
N GLU A 182 2.42 6.18 15.11
CA GLU A 182 2.41 5.87 16.53
C GLU A 182 3.44 4.75 16.77
N LEU A 183 4.56 5.14 17.38
CA LEU A 183 5.74 4.29 17.56
C LEU A 183 5.79 3.79 18.99
N ASP A 184 5.92 2.47 19.15
CA ASP A 184 6.03 1.83 20.47
C ASP A 184 7.22 2.41 21.26
N ALA A 185 6.99 2.76 22.52
CA ALA A 185 8.02 3.34 23.36
C ALA A 185 9.06 2.33 23.86
N GLN A 186 8.67 1.06 24.00
CA GLN A 186 9.50 -0.03 24.54
C GLN A 186 10.16 -0.85 23.42
N HIS A 187 9.51 -0.95 22.24
CA HIS A 187 10.03 -1.69 21.09
C HIS A 187 10.34 -0.73 19.94
N PRO A 188 11.52 -0.07 19.93
CA PRO A 188 11.87 0.91 18.93
C PRO A 188 11.73 0.37 17.51
N GLY A 189 11.04 1.12 16.65
CA GLY A 189 10.76 0.74 15.28
C GLY A 189 9.46 -0.03 15.05
N VAL A 190 8.79 -0.50 16.11
CA VAL A 190 7.44 -1.05 15.98
C VAL A 190 6.44 0.09 15.82
N VAL A 191 5.66 0.02 14.74
CA VAL A 191 4.57 0.95 14.46
C VAL A 191 3.27 0.35 14.99
N LEU A 192 2.68 0.99 15.98
CA LEU A 192 1.41 0.57 16.58
C LEU A 192 0.21 1.11 15.81
N GLY A 193 0.37 2.25 15.14
CA GLY A 193 -0.70 2.85 14.35
C GLY A 193 -0.19 3.87 13.34
N VAL A 194 -0.97 4.07 12.28
CA VAL A 194 -0.75 5.10 11.26
C VAL A 194 -2.06 5.80 10.97
N GLN A 195 -2.04 7.12 10.95
CA GLN A 195 -3.19 7.94 10.60
C GLN A 195 -2.81 8.90 9.47
N LEU A 196 -3.62 8.93 8.43
CA LEU A 196 -3.45 9.80 7.27
C LEU A 196 -4.59 10.81 7.22
N PHE A 197 -4.27 12.07 7.34
CA PHE A 197 -5.23 13.16 7.33
C PHE A 197 -5.22 13.90 6.00
N ALA A 198 -6.40 14.13 5.46
CA ALA A 198 -6.54 15.08 4.38
C ALA A 198 -6.24 16.51 4.89
N ARG A 199 -5.85 17.40 3.98
CA ARG A 199 -5.55 18.79 4.33
C ARG A 199 -6.79 19.49 4.89
N GLY A 200 -6.63 20.09 6.07
CA GLY A 200 -7.70 20.78 6.79
C GLY A 200 -8.67 19.86 7.51
N ALA A 201 -8.54 18.54 7.40
CA ALA A 201 -9.41 17.60 8.08
C ALA A 201 -9.01 17.39 9.54
N ALA A 202 -10.02 17.36 10.42
CA ALA A 202 -9.86 17.04 11.84
C ALA A 202 -9.78 15.53 12.09
N SER A 203 -10.50 14.73 11.28
CA SER A 203 -10.50 13.26 11.35
C SER A 203 -9.61 12.65 10.26
N PRO A 204 -8.99 11.49 10.51
CA PRO A 204 -8.20 10.81 9.49
C PRO A 204 -9.09 10.32 8.34
N ALA A 205 -8.60 10.46 7.11
CA ALA A 205 -9.20 9.87 5.92
C ALA A 205 -8.86 8.38 5.79
N PHE A 206 -7.75 7.97 6.39
CA PHE A 206 -7.34 6.58 6.53
C PHE A 206 -6.64 6.41 7.87
N GLN A 207 -6.92 5.34 8.56
CA GLN A 207 -6.17 4.94 9.75
C GLN A 207 -6.07 3.41 9.85
N THR A 208 -4.96 2.94 10.37
CA THR A 208 -4.75 1.54 10.74
C THR A 208 -3.99 1.51 12.06
N GLY A 209 -4.36 0.62 12.97
CA GLY A 209 -3.70 0.52 14.26
C GLY A 209 -4.12 -0.71 15.04
N PHE A 210 -3.27 -1.12 15.96
CA PHE A 210 -3.57 -2.19 16.88
C PHE A 210 -4.67 -1.78 17.86
N THR A 211 -5.64 -2.65 18.08
CA THR A 211 -6.62 -2.56 19.17
C THR A 211 -6.25 -3.51 20.31
N SER A 212 -5.45 -4.55 20.00
CA SER A 212 -4.78 -5.41 20.99
C SER A 212 -3.45 -5.87 20.42
N ILE A 213 -2.42 -5.97 21.26
CA ILE A 213 -1.09 -6.48 20.89
C ILE A 213 -0.46 -7.20 22.06
N THR A 214 0.22 -8.30 21.76
CA THR A 214 1.02 -9.05 22.72
C THR A 214 2.38 -9.37 22.11
N PHE A 215 3.44 -8.95 22.75
CA PHE A 215 4.82 -9.24 22.34
C PHE A 215 5.28 -10.58 22.93
N ALA A 216 4.83 -11.65 22.26
CA ALA A 216 5.23 -13.01 22.57
C ALA A 216 5.24 -13.84 21.27
N ALA A 217 6.11 -14.84 21.21
CA ALA A 217 6.17 -15.74 20.06
C ALA A 217 4.89 -16.59 19.99
N PRO A 218 4.12 -16.50 18.88
CA PRO A 218 2.99 -17.38 18.67
C PRO A 218 3.45 -18.84 18.56
N PRO A 219 2.63 -19.82 19.00
CA PRO A 219 2.95 -21.22 18.83
C PRO A 219 3.19 -21.59 17.37
N ALA A 220 4.14 -22.46 17.06
CA ALA A 220 4.46 -22.86 15.69
C ALA A 220 3.26 -23.47 14.93
N SER A 221 2.32 -24.09 15.65
CA SER A 221 1.07 -24.61 15.11
C SER A 221 0.18 -23.52 14.49
N THR A 222 0.33 -22.24 14.88
CA THR A 222 -0.39 -21.10 14.30
C THR A 222 -0.10 -20.93 12.82
N PHE A 223 1.10 -21.30 12.37
CA PHE A 223 1.55 -21.19 10.99
C PHE A 223 1.40 -22.47 10.19
N ALA A 224 1.01 -23.57 10.85
CA ALA A 224 0.68 -24.81 10.15
C ALA A 224 -0.70 -24.67 9.46
N PHE A 225 -0.72 -24.96 8.16
CA PHE A 225 -1.96 -24.90 7.38
C PHE A 225 -2.12 -26.15 6.55
N THR A 226 -3.29 -26.76 6.64
CA THR A 226 -3.72 -27.87 5.80
C THR A 226 -5.00 -27.43 5.10
N PRO A 227 -5.06 -27.52 3.75
CA PRO A 227 -6.29 -27.20 3.01
C PRO A 227 -7.48 -27.96 3.57
N PRO A 228 -8.63 -27.30 3.79
CA PRO A 228 -9.86 -27.96 4.21
C PRO A 228 -10.32 -29.00 3.19
N ASN A 229 -11.11 -29.97 3.66
CA ASN A 229 -11.69 -30.98 2.77
C ASN A 229 -12.53 -30.33 1.66
N GLY A 230 -12.33 -30.78 0.43
CA GLY A 230 -13.02 -30.25 -0.75
C GLY A 230 -12.53 -28.88 -1.23
N ALA A 231 -11.44 -28.36 -0.67
CA ALA A 231 -10.88 -27.10 -1.15
C ALA A 231 -10.23 -27.25 -2.53
N SER A 232 -10.49 -26.27 -3.41
CA SER A 232 -9.80 -26.14 -4.69
C SER A 232 -8.40 -25.56 -4.45
N VAL A 233 -7.35 -26.35 -4.70
CA VAL A 233 -5.97 -25.92 -4.48
C VAL A 233 -5.30 -25.54 -5.80
N HIS A 234 -4.89 -24.28 -5.93
CA HIS A 234 -4.14 -23.76 -7.07
C HIS A 234 -2.70 -23.43 -6.65
N THR A 235 -1.72 -23.98 -7.35
CA THR A 235 -0.30 -23.67 -7.09
C THR A 235 0.17 -22.57 -8.01
N VAL A 236 0.70 -21.51 -7.43
CA VAL A 236 1.32 -20.37 -8.13
C VAL A 236 2.82 -20.41 -7.88
N THR A 237 3.60 -20.50 -8.96
CA THR A 237 5.07 -20.39 -8.89
C THR A 237 5.46 -19.02 -9.44
N PRO A 238 5.98 -18.10 -8.63
CA PRO A 238 6.45 -16.80 -9.13
C PRO A 238 7.59 -17.02 -10.15
N GLY A 239 7.50 -16.38 -11.32
CA GLY A 239 8.58 -16.37 -12.32
C GLY A 239 8.47 -17.38 -13.47
N ARG A 240 7.43 -18.20 -13.55
CA ARG A 240 7.09 -18.93 -14.78
C ARG A 240 5.89 -18.28 -15.45
N HIS A 241 6.13 -17.33 -16.32
CA HIS A 241 5.17 -17.13 -17.41
C HIS A 241 5.10 -18.45 -18.17
N ALA A 242 3.94 -19.10 -18.17
CA ALA A 242 3.71 -20.28 -18.98
C ALA A 242 3.84 -19.90 -20.46
N VAL A 243 5.02 -20.08 -21.01
CA VAL A 243 5.16 -20.20 -22.46
C VAL A 243 4.56 -21.56 -22.81
N THR A 244 3.32 -21.54 -23.22
CA THR A 244 2.69 -22.72 -23.85
C THR A 244 3.52 -23.04 -25.09
N PRO A 245 4.12 -24.24 -25.23
CA PRO A 245 4.79 -24.61 -26.44
C PRO A 245 3.74 -24.88 -27.53
N GLY A 246 3.36 -23.86 -28.29
CA GLY A 246 2.67 -24.00 -29.54
C GLY A 246 3.64 -24.64 -30.53
N ARG A 247 3.39 -25.90 -30.91
CA ARG A 247 4.05 -26.54 -32.03
C ARG A 247 3.71 -25.77 -33.31
N HIS A 248 4.66 -25.03 -33.84
CA HIS A 248 4.74 -24.75 -35.27
C HIS A 248 6.20 -24.80 -35.67
N ALA A 249 6.48 -25.81 -36.55
CA ALA A 249 7.75 -25.97 -37.23
C ALA A 249 7.91 -24.87 -38.30
N GLY A 250 9.11 -24.33 -38.40
CA GLY A 250 9.66 -23.74 -39.62
C GLY A 250 9.48 -22.23 -39.76
N SER A 251 10.45 -21.45 -39.29
CA SER A 251 11.09 -20.43 -40.11
C SER A 251 12.36 -19.92 -39.37
N THR A 252 13.47 -19.99 -40.06
CA THR A 252 14.75 -19.36 -39.68
C THR A 252 14.60 -17.84 -39.77
N GLY A 253 14.39 -17.19 -38.63
CA GLY A 253 14.30 -15.76 -38.46
C GLY A 253 14.88 -15.40 -37.11
N GLU A 254 15.84 -14.49 -37.12
CA GLU A 254 16.50 -13.83 -36.01
C GLU A 254 15.54 -13.50 -34.88
N PRO A 255 15.86 -13.76 -33.60
CA PRO A 255 14.93 -13.49 -32.51
C PRO A 255 14.66 -11.98 -32.45
N PRO A 256 13.38 -11.54 -32.44
CA PRO A 256 13.09 -10.13 -32.24
C PRO A 256 13.58 -9.74 -30.86
N ALA A 257 14.46 -8.75 -30.80
CA ALA A 257 14.90 -8.12 -29.57
C ALA A 257 13.67 -7.81 -28.73
N SER A 258 13.60 -8.42 -27.54
CA SER A 258 12.56 -8.19 -26.54
C SER A 258 12.59 -6.72 -26.18
N ARG A 259 11.77 -5.91 -26.87
CA ARG A 259 11.52 -4.54 -26.46
C ARG A 259 10.89 -4.61 -25.07
N PRO A 260 11.47 -3.95 -24.07
CA PRO A 260 10.78 -3.80 -22.79
C PRO A 260 9.45 -3.10 -23.10
N HIS A 261 8.34 -3.71 -22.74
CA HIS A 261 7.05 -3.05 -22.72
C HIS A 261 7.18 -1.96 -21.66
N ALA A 262 7.67 -0.79 -22.06
CA ALA A 262 7.60 0.41 -21.27
C ALA A 262 6.12 0.67 -21.06
N THR A 263 5.64 0.36 -19.85
CA THR A 263 4.37 0.90 -19.36
C THR A 263 4.54 2.41 -19.46
N GLY A 264 3.85 3.07 -20.40
CA GLY A 264 4.03 4.47 -20.73
C GLY A 264 3.58 5.44 -19.62
N VAL A 265 3.76 5.06 -18.36
CA VAL A 265 3.47 5.90 -17.19
C VAL A 265 4.60 6.90 -17.03
N LYS A 266 4.27 8.18 -17.16
CA LYS A 266 5.16 9.30 -16.90
C LYS A 266 4.83 9.91 -15.54
N VAL A 267 5.83 10.30 -14.77
CA VAL A 267 5.63 11.06 -13.52
C VAL A 267 6.05 12.51 -13.77
N ILE A 268 5.15 13.45 -13.45
CA ILE A 268 5.40 14.89 -13.51
C ILE A 268 5.36 15.44 -12.09
N GLY A 269 6.28 16.34 -11.76
CA GLY A 269 6.42 16.87 -10.41
C GLY A 269 7.37 16.06 -9.55
N LYS A 270 7.49 16.43 -8.28
CA LYS A 270 8.39 15.82 -7.31
C LYS A 270 7.71 15.68 -5.95
N ASP A 271 8.14 14.70 -5.18
CA ASP A 271 7.71 14.50 -3.79
C ASP A 271 6.18 14.46 -3.65
N TRP A 272 5.63 15.26 -2.76
CA TRP A 272 4.19 15.35 -2.47
C TRP A 272 3.34 15.92 -3.61
N LEU A 273 3.96 16.52 -4.62
CA LEU A 273 3.28 17.07 -5.80
C LEU A 273 3.48 16.22 -7.05
N SER A 274 3.86 14.97 -6.89
CA SER A 274 3.99 14.02 -8.01
C SER A 274 2.62 13.67 -8.60
N VAL A 275 2.55 13.73 -9.93
CA VAL A 275 1.39 13.35 -10.73
C VAL A 275 1.80 12.21 -11.65
N ALA A 276 1.15 11.07 -11.52
CA ALA A 276 1.27 9.97 -12.46
C ALA A 276 0.40 10.25 -13.70
N VAL A 277 0.98 10.14 -14.87
CA VAL A 277 0.30 10.32 -16.16
C VAL A 277 0.31 8.99 -16.89
N LEU A 278 -0.88 8.46 -17.14
CA LEU A 278 -1.09 7.24 -17.91
C LEU A 278 -1.53 7.64 -19.33
N PRO A 279 -1.00 7.00 -20.39
CA PRO A 279 -1.42 7.26 -21.77
C PRO A 279 -2.85 6.76 -22.04
N ALA A 280 -3.47 7.24 -23.10
CA ALA A 280 -4.80 6.84 -23.54
C ALA A 280 -4.94 5.31 -23.71
N SER A 281 -3.90 4.66 -24.22
CA SER A 281 -3.85 3.19 -24.37
C SER A 281 -3.97 2.43 -23.04
N ALA A 282 -3.59 3.04 -21.91
CA ALA A 282 -3.78 2.44 -20.59
C ALA A 282 -5.25 2.45 -20.18
N LEU A 283 -6.01 3.46 -20.59
CA LEU A 283 -7.45 3.53 -20.36
C LEU A 283 -8.19 2.47 -21.19
N ASP A 284 -7.79 2.28 -22.45
CA ASP A 284 -8.33 1.24 -23.32
C ASP A 284 -8.04 -0.17 -22.76
N ALA A 285 -6.85 -0.40 -22.23
CA ALA A 285 -6.49 -1.65 -21.58
C ALA A 285 -7.32 -1.90 -20.31
N LEU A 286 -7.68 -0.83 -19.56
CA LEU A 286 -8.57 -0.92 -18.39
C LEU A 286 -10.02 -1.26 -18.77
N THR A 287 -10.49 -0.79 -19.92
CA THR A 287 -11.88 -0.99 -20.37
C THR A 287 -12.10 -2.33 -21.09
N HIS A 288 -11.06 -2.90 -21.70
CA HIS A 288 -11.14 -4.10 -22.53
C HIS A 288 -10.49 -5.36 -21.92
N GLY A 289 -10.31 -5.38 -20.59
CA GLY A 289 -9.87 -6.59 -19.87
C GLY A 289 -8.37 -6.93 -20.01
N GLY A 290 -7.55 -5.99 -20.46
CA GLY A 290 -6.10 -6.10 -20.40
C GLY A 290 -5.59 -6.01 -18.96
N ASN A 291 -4.41 -6.60 -18.69
CA ASN A 291 -3.77 -6.74 -17.36
C ASN A 291 -3.34 -5.37 -16.75
N ALA A 292 -4.26 -4.42 -16.70
CA ALA A 292 -4.03 -3.03 -16.30
C ALA A 292 -3.93 -2.85 -14.78
N ALA A 293 -4.41 -3.83 -13.99
CA ALA A 293 -4.16 -3.88 -12.55
C ALA A 293 -2.66 -3.91 -12.24
N GLY A 294 -1.85 -4.52 -13.12
CA GLY A 294 -0.38 -4.48 -13.05
C GLY A 294 0.22 -3.10 -13.29
N ALA A 295 -0.35 -2.31 -14.21
CA ALA A 295 0.18 -0.97 -14.54
C ALA A 295 -0.13 0.06 -13.44
N LEU A 296 -1.33 0.04 -12.86
CA LEU A 296 -1.69 0.88 -11.71
C LEU A 296 -0.94 0.45 -10.44
N GLY A 297 -0.74 -0.85 -10.24
CA GLY A 297 0.06 -1.38 -9.14
C GLY A 297 1.52 -0.96 -9.22
N GLN A 298 2.13 -0.90 -10.42
CA GLN A 298 3.50 -0.41 -10.60
C GLN A 298 3.62 1.10 -10.40
N ALA A 299 2.64 1.89 -10.81
CA ALA A 299 2.61 3.33 -10.55
C ALA A 299 2.47 3.62 -9.04
N ALA A 300 1.65 2.85 -8.32
CA ALA A 300 1.52 2.94 -6.87
C ALA A 300 2.78 2.40 -6.16
N GLN A 301 3.47 1.39 -6.69
CA GLN A 301 4.73 0.86 -6.18
C GLN A 301 5.91 1.83 -6.35
N SER A 302 5.89 2.68 -7.38
CA SER A 302 6.89 3.76 -7.52
C SER A 302 6.71 4.85 -6.45
N ALA A 303 5.52 4.91 -5.82
CA ALA A 303 5.19 5.86 -4.75
C ALA A 303 5.26 5.22 -3.35
N ALA A 304 5.19 3.87 -3.25
CA ALA A 304 5.27 3.15 -1.98
C ALA A 304 5.81 1.73 -2.24
N ALA A 305 7.06 1.47 -1.92
CA ALA A 305 7.68 0.16 -2.06
C ALA A 305 7.06 -0.86 -1.10
N GLY A 306 6.21 -1.77 -1.63
CA GLY A 306 5.69 -2.94 -0.92
C GLY A 306 5.25 -4.02 -1.91
N PRO A 307 5.60 -5.31 -1.69
CA PRO A 307 5.38 -6.36 -2.67
C PRO A 307 3.99 -7.01 -2.54
N GLY A 308 3.32 -7.26 -3.64
CA GLY A 308 2.26 -8.25 -3.73
C GLY A 308 1.09 -7.91 -4.64
N SER A 309 1.15 -8.33 -5.88
CA SER A 309 -0.04 -8.51 -6.71
C SER A 309 -0.07 -9.96 -7.20
N GLY A 310 -1.00 -10.76 -6.61
CA GLY A 310 -1.40 -12.08 -7.05
C GLY A 310 -2.73 -11.96 -7.80
N ASP A 311 -2.78 -12.60 -8.95
CA ASP A 311 -3.93 -12.80 -9.80
C ASP A 311 -5.08 -13.46 -8.99
N GLY A 312 -6.23 -12.84 -8.87
CA GLY A 312 -7.34 -13.39 -8.11
C GLY A 312 -8.62 -12.58 -8.19
N GLY A 313 -9.55 -13.02 -9.02
CA GLY A 313 -10.91 -12.49 -9.12
C GLY A 313 -10.96 -11.23 -9.98
N GLY A 314 -11.50 -11.34 -11.21
CA GLY A 314 -11.59 -10.21 -12.13
C GLY A 314 -12.32 -9.02 -11.51
N VAL A 315 -11.57 -8.03 -11.10
CA VAL A 315 -12.12 -6.75 -10.67
C VAL A 315 -12.78 -6.13 -11.91
N ASP A 316 -14.07 -5.83 -11.84
CA ASP A 316 -14.79 -5.15 -12.92
C ASP A 316 -14.24 -3.71 -13.09
N THR A 317 -13.09 -3.63 -13.77
CA THR A 317 -12.39 -2.36 -14.01
C THR A 317 -13.23 -1.42 -14.88
N ALA A 318 -14.05 -1.97 -15.79
CA ALA A 318 -14.94 -1.18 -16.63
C ALA A 318 -16.08 -0.55 -15.82
N GLY A 319 -16.69 -1.32 -14.91
CA GLY A 319 -17.72 -0.83 -14.00
C GLY A 319 -17.17 0.22 -13.02
N ILE A 320 -15.95 0.02 -12.51
CA ILE A 320 -15.26 1.00 -11.64
C ILE A 320 -15.04 2.31 -12.39
N LEU A 321 -14.49 2.24 -13.59
CA LEU A 321 -14.26 3.42 -14.41
C LEU A 321 -15.57 4.14 -14.74
N ALA A 322 -16.61 3.41 -15.09
CA ALA A 322 -17.94 3.98 -15.37
C ALA A 322 -18.51 4.70 -14.12
N ALA A 323 -18.38 4.12 -12.94
CA ALA A 323 -18.81 4.72 -11.67
C ALA A 323 -18.00 6.00 -11.35
N LEU A 324 -16.68 5.96 -11.53
CA LEU A 324 -15.81 7.14 -11.38
C LEU A 324 -16.17 8.24 -12.37
N LEU A 325 -16.38 7.89 -13.65
CA LEU A 325 -16.78 8.84 -14.70
C LEU A 325 -18.16 9.45 -14.40
N LYS A 326 -19.09 8.71 -13.83
CA LYS A 326 -20.42 9.22 -13.45
C LYS A 326 -20.32 10.29 -12.35
N SER A 327 -19.37 10.12 -11.40
CA SER A 327 -19.13 11.10 -10.32
C SER A 327 -18.22 12.26 -10.76
N ALA A 328 -17.61 12.19 -11.95
CA ALA A 328 -16.64 13.15 -12.41
C ALA A 328 -17.28 14.45 -12.89
N THR A 329 -16.72 15.58 -12.47
CA THR A 329 -17.15 16.91 -12.86
C THR A 329 -16.46 17.32 -14.18
N PRO A 330 -17.19 17.88 -15.18
CA PRO A 330 -16.57 18.43 -16.37
C PRO A 330 -15.69 19.64 -16.01
N VAL A 331 -14.51 19.70 -16.58
CA VAL A 331 -13.54 20.80 -16.37
C VAL A 331 -12.86 21.18 -17.67
N HIS A 332 -12.44 22.44 -17.77
CA HIS A 332 -11.75 22.98 -18.95
C HIS A 332 -10.66 23.98 -18.53
N GLY A 333 -9.72 24.18 -19.39
CA GLY A 333 -8.61 25.12 -19.19
C GLY A 333 -7.71 25.25 -20.42
N ALA A 334 -6.60 25.96 -20.29
CA ALA A 334 -5.62 26.10 -21.37
C ALA A 334 -5.04 24.75 -21.86
N TRP A 335 -5.15 23.70 -21.06
CA TRP A 335 -4.74 22.32 -21.37
C TRP A 335 -5.79 21.54 -22.20
N GLY A 336 -7.01 22.05 -22.35
CA GLY A 336 -8.12 21.43 -23.07
C GLY A 336 -9.34 21.22 -22.19
N THR A 337 -10.06 20.13 -22.44
CA THR A 337 -11.25 19.71 -21.66
C THR A 337 -11.02 18.35 -21.06
N GLY A 338 -11.81 18.01 -20.02
CA GLY A 338 -11.71 16.71 -19.36
C GLY A 338 -12.74 16.54 -18.25
N ARG A 339 -12.57 15.47 -17.50
CA ARG A 339 -13.40 15.12 -16.33
C ARG A 339 -12.54 14.96 -15.10
N LEU A 340 -12.92 15.61 -14.01
CA LEU A 340 -12.21 15.60 -12.75
C LEU A 340 -12.98 14.76 -11.72
N VAL A 341 -12.30 13.78 -11.12
CA VAL A 341 -12.76 13.06 -9.91
C VAL A 341 -11.94 13.55 -8.73
N ARG A 342 -12.60 13.84 -7.62
CA ARG A 342 -11.94 14.26 -6.38
C ARG A 342 -12.36 13.35 -5.23
N THR A 343 -11.39 12.93 -4.47
CA THR A 343 -11.56 12.31 -3.15
C THR A 343 -10.94 13.22 -2.09
N SER A 344 -10.95 12.82 -0.83
CA SER A 344 -10.29 13.58 0.24
C SER A 344 -8.76 13.62 0.10
N LEU A 345 -8.15 12.61 -0.54
CA LEU A 345 -6.69 12.45 -0.61
C LEU A 345 -6.13 12.42 -2.03
N VAL A 346 -6.97 12.19 -3.05
CA VAL A 346 -6.52 12.01 -4.44
C VAL A 346 -7.41 12.78 -5.38
N SER A 347 -6.80 13.43 -6.36
CA SER A 347 -7.47 13.97 -7.54
C SER A 347 -7.09 13.16 -8.77
N MET A 348 -8.04 12.92 -9.66
CA MET A 348 -7.85 12.26 -10.95
C MET A 348 -8.47 13.11 -12.05
N LEU A 349 -7.71 13.37 -13.11
CA LEU A 349 -8.17 14.08 -14.30
C LEU A 349 -8.08 13.16 -15.51
N ILE A 350 -9.18 13.00 -16.21
CA ILE A 350 -9.26 12.30 -17.50
C ILE A 350 -9.43 13.37 -18.57
N THR A 351 -8.43 13.54 -19.43
CA THR A 351 -8.45 14.53 -20.51
C THR A 351 -9.23 14.02 -21.72
N SER A 352 -9.71 14.93 -22.57
CA SER A 352 -10.35 14.58 -23.84
C SER A 352 -9.39 13.89 -24.84
N SER A 353 -8.07 14.05 -24.65
CA SER A 353 -7.04 13.28 -25.38
C SER A 353 -6.82 11.87 -24.85
N GLY A 354 -7.58 11.45 -23.83
CA GLY A 354 -7.53 10.11 -23.23
C GLY A 354 -6.45 9.90 -22.18
N HIS A 355 -5.63 10.89 -21.84
CA HIS A 355 -4.67 10.77 -20.74
C HIS A 355 -5.38 10.76 -19.39
N VAL A 356 -4.87 9.92 -18.47
CA VAL A 356 -5.32 9.89 -17.08
C VAL A 356 -4.20 10.40 -16.19
N LEU A 357 -4.47 11.48 -15.45
CA LEU A 357 -3.53 12.08 -14.50
C LEU A 357 -4.04 11.84 -13.09
N ILE A 358 -3.19 11.31 -12.20
CA ILE A 358 -3.56 10.96 -10.82
C ILE A 358 -2.50 11.49 -9.87
N GLY A 359 -2.93 12.12 -8.77
CA GLY A 359 -2.02 12.59 -7.73
C GLY A 359 -2.73 12.94 -6.43
N ALA A 360 -1.99 12.92 -5.33
CA ALA A 360 -2.47 13.40 -4.03
C ALA A 360 -2.36 14.93 -3.94
N VAL A 361 -2.89 15.62 -4.94
CA VAL A 361 -2.66 17.05 -5.20
C VAL A 361 -3.95 17.79 -5.51
N ASP A 362 -3.92 19.09 -5.26
CA ASP A 362 -4.99 19.97 -5.71
C ASP A 362 -5.15 19.91 -7.25
N PRO A 363 -6.37 20.03 -7.79
CA PRO A 363 -6.63 19.99 -9.22
C PRO A 363 -5.76 20.95 -10.07
N SER A 364 -5.36 22.09 -9.52
CA SER A 364 -4.49 23.03 -10.23
C SER A 364 -3.15 22.42 -10.66
N VAL A 365 -2.61 21.50 -9.85
CA VAL A 365 -1.38 20.77 -10.17
C VAL A 365 -1.63 19.78 -11.31
N LEU A 366 -2.79 19.09 -11.33
CA LEU A 366 -3.17 18.22 -12.45
C LEU A 366 -3.32 19.00 -13.73
N TYR A 367 -3.92 20.21 -13.68
CA TYR A 367 -4.08 21.07 -14.87
C TYR A 367 -2.73 21.52 -15.41
N SER A 368 -1.80 21.88 -14.52
CA SER A 368 -0.43 22.23 -14.90
C SER A 368 0.32 21.05 -15.51
N ALA A 369 0.11 19.83 -15.01
CA ALA A 369 0.69 18.62 -15.58
C ALA A 369 0.05 18.26 -16.93
N ALA A 370 -1.28 18.42 -17.08
CA ALA A 370 -1.99 18.17 -18.33
C ALA A 370 -1.50 19.07 -19.48
N ALA A 371 -1.12 20.32 -19.18
CA ALA A 371 -0.53 21.21 -20.18
C ALA A 371 0.84 20.74 -20.71
N GLN A 372 1.54 19.83 -20.00
CA GLN A 372 2.85 19.29 -20.38
C GLN A 372 2.77 17.96 -21.15
N VAL A 373 1.58 17.40 -21.32
CA VAL A 373 1.36 16.08 -21.97
C VAL A 373 0.48 16.17 -23.22
N ARG A 374 0.38 17.38 -23.80
CA ARG A 374 -0.30 17.63 -25.08
C ARG A 374 0.42 16.98 -26.24
#